data_c7f84c0d3511382057d1f59a20403fe9
#
_entry.id   c7f84c0d3511382057d1f59a20403fe9
#
_cell.length_a   1.000
_cell.length_b   1.000
_cell.length_c   1.000
_cell.angle_alpha   90.00
_cell.angle_beta   90.00
_cell.angle_gamma   90.00
#
_symmetry.space_group_name_H-M   'P 1'
#
loop_
_entity.id
_entity.type
_entity.pdbx_description
1 polymer ?
#
loop_
_entity_poly.entity_id
_entity_poly.type
_entity_poly.pdbx_seq_one_letter_code
_entity_poly.pdbx_strand_id
1 'polypeptide(L)'
;MKVLVIDVGGTSVKMLATGESERRKFDSGPDLTPTELVRRVGERTADWKFGRITLGVPALIGPDGPEAEPGNLGNGWVGFDYDAAFGKRVRVVNDAAMQALGAYDGGRMLFLGLGTGLGSALVTDQVVVPLELGSLPFSREETMAERVGANGLQLHGEDEWQHSVRRVIRVLQAAFEADYIVLGGGNAERVDPLPDHVRRGGNEDAFAGGFRLWEEQVIPHDTPPSAAWRVVR
;
A
#
# COMPACT_ATOMS: atom_id res chain seq x y z
N MET A 1 -8.66 2.85 -20.67
CA MET A 1 -7.32 3.44 -20.93
C MET A 1 -6.30 2.60 -20.17
N LYS A 2 -5.09 2.36 -20.75
CA LYS A 2 -4.07 1.53 -20.10
C LYS A 2 -3.34 2.31 -19.00
N VAL A 3 -3.14 1.69 -17.84
CA VAL A 3 -2.48 2.22 -16.63
C VAL A 3 -1.23 1.40 -16.34
N LEU A 4 -0.13 2.06 -15.97
CA LEU A 4 1.01 1.43 -15.32
C LEU A 4 0.86 1.58 -13.80
N VAL A 5 0.95 0.50 -13.06
CA VAL A 5 1.03 0.51 -11.60
C VAL A 5 2.46 0.24 -11.19
N ILE A 6 2.99 1.09 -10.31
CA ILE A 6 4.32 1.00 -9.73
C ILE A 6 4.15 0.89 -8.22
N ASP A 7 4.58 -0.23 -7.65
CA ASP A 7 4.57 -0.50 -6.21
C ASP A 7 6.01 -0.39 -5.69
N VAL A 8 6.29 0.70 -4.97
CA VAL A 8 7.61 0.97 -4.38
C VAL A 8 7.65 0.43 -2.96
N GLY A 9 8.28 -0.72 -2.79
CA GLY A 9 8.57 -1.27 -1.48
C GLY A 9 9.98 -0.96 -0.99
N GLY A 10 10.27 -1.22 0.27
CA GLY A 10 11.59 -0.98 0.87
C GLY A 10 12.74 -1.80 0.29
N THR A 11 12.46 -2.94 -0.35
CA THR A 11 13.46 -3.84 -0.94
C THR A 11 13.35 -4.00 -2.45
N SER A 12 12.19 -3.75 -3.03
CA SER A 12 11.97 -3.88 -4.47
C SER A 12 10.87 -2.97 -4.97
N VAL A 13 11.02 -2.48 -6.19
CA VAL A 13 9.97 -1.85 -6.99
C VAL A 13 9.39 -2.89 -7.92
N LYS A 14 8.07 -3.02 -7.92
CA LYS A 14 7.33 -3.93 -8.80
C LYS A 14 6.43 -3.13 -9.73
N MET A 15 6.26 -3.59 -10.95
CA MET A 15 5.50 -2.89 -11.98
C MET A 15 4.63 -3.86 -12.75
N LEU A 16 3.41 -3.39 -13.09
CA LEU A 16 2.51 -4.10 -13.99
C LEU A 16 1.70 -3.08 -14.79
N ALA A 17 1.54 -3.28 -16.09
CA ALA A 17 0.68 -2.45 -16.91
C ALA A 17 -0.59 -3.21 -17.34
N THR A 18 -1.66 -2.48 -17.59
CA THR A 18 -2.92 -3.05 -18.08
C THR A 18 -2.71 -3.87 -19.36
N GLY A 19 -3.05 -5.15 -19.30
CA GLY A 19 -2.95 -6.10 -20.40
C GLY A 19 -1.61 -6.83 -20.50
N GLU A 20 -0.69 -6.56 -19.59
CA GLU A 20 0.53 -7.36 -19.42
C GLU A 20 0.28 -8.50 -18.43
N SER A 21 0.85 -9.65 -18.67
CA SER A 21 0.70 -10.85 -17.82
C SER A 21 1.85 -11.03 -16.83
N GLU A 22 3.00 -10.44 -17.10
CA GLU A 22 4.19 -10.61 -16.30
C GLU A 22 4.59 -9.31 -15.61
N ARG A 23 4.82 -9.41 -14.30
CA ARG A 23 5.36 -8.32 -13.51
C ARG A 23 6.82 -8.10 -13.80
N ARG A 24 7.24 -6.84 -13.88
CA ARG A 24 8.66 -6.46 -13.88
C ARG A 24 9.04 -5.92 -12.52
N LYS A 25 10.28 -6.11 -12.14
CA LYS A 25 10.81 -5.65 -10.85
C LYS A 25 12.27 -5.23 -10.96
N PHE A 26 12.69 -4.43 -9.99
CA PHE A 26 14.08 -4.13 -9.69
C PHE A 26 14.25 -3.82 -8.20
N ASP A 27 15.48 -3.91 -7.70
CA ASP A 27 15.76 -3.66 -6.29
C ASP A 27 15.62 -2.17 -5.97
N SER A 28 14.98 -1.87 -4.84
CA SER A 28 14.92 -0.54 -4.21
C SER A 28 16.01 -0.42 -3.14
N GLY A 29 15.87 0.51 -2.23
CA GLY A 29 16.77 0.68 -1.10
C GLY A 29 17.19 2.15 -0.91
N PRO A 30 18.16 2.42 -0.01
CA PRO A 30 18.49 3.77 0.43
C PRO A 30 19.05 4.69 -0.66
N ASP A 31 19.46 4.14 -1.78
CA ASP A 31 19.97 4.93 -2.92
C ASP A 31 18.89 5.22 -3.99
N LEU A 32 17.67 4.70 -3.82
CA LEU A 32 16.60 4.91 -4.77
C LEU A 32 15.96 6.29 -4.58
N THR A 33 16.34 7.25 -5.39
CA THR A 33 15.71 8.57 -5.51
C THR A 33 14.55 8.53 -6.52
N PRO A 34 13.61 9.52 -6.51
CA PRO A 34 12.55 9.58 -7.52
C PRO A 34 13.08 9.75 -8.94
N THR A 35 14.17 10.46 -9.14
CA THR A 35 14.82 10.58 -10.46
C THR A 35 15.31 9.23 -10.96
N GLU A 36 15.95 8.45 -10.10
CA GLU A 36 16.41 7.10 -10.43
C GLU A 36 15.25 6.13 -10.66
N LEU A 37 14.17 6.26 -9.86
CA LEU A 37 12.92 5.51 -10.08
C LEU A 37 12.39 5.75 -11.50
N VAL A 38 12.21 7.01 -11.90
CA VAL A 38 11.69 7.38 -13.23
C VAL A 38 12.56 6.81 -14.34
N ARG A 39 13.87 6.95 -14.23
CA ARG A 39 14.83 6.40 -15.19
C ARG A 39 14.69 4.88 -15.33
N ARG A 40 14.74 4.14 -14.21
CA ARG A 40 14.68 2.66 -14.20
C ARG A 40 13.32 2.14 -14.63
N VAL A 41 12.23 2.81 -14.27
CA VAL A 41 10.88 2.47 -14.75
C VAL A 41 10.82 2.65 -16.27
N GLY A 42 11.32 3.77 -16.82
CA GLY A 42 11.35 4.03 -18.25
C GLY A 42 12.08 2.94 -19.02
N GLU A 43 13.26 2.54 -18.55
CA GLU A 43 14.05 1.45 -19.15
C GLU A 43 13.33 0.10 -19.12
N ARG A 44 12.69 -0.21 -17.97
CA ARG A 44 12.02 -1.50 -17.76
C ARG A 44 10.67 -1.60 -18.46
N THR A 45 10.05 -0.48 -18.84
CA THR A 45 8.72 -0.44 -19.44
C THR A 45 8.71 0.15 -20.86
N ALA A 46 9.88 0.26 -21.51
CA ALA A 46 10.03 0.89 -22.82
C ALA A 46 9.16 0.26 -23.92
N ASP A 47 8.87 -1.03 -23.84
CA ASP A 47 8.02 -1.80 -24.75
C ASP A 47 6.54 -1.83 -24.35
N TRP A 48 6.18 -1.31 -23.16
CA TRP A 48 4.81 -1.25 -22.70
C TRP A 48 4.09 0.04 -23.13
N LYS A 49 2.77 -0.05 -23.35
CA LYS A 49 1.94 1.08 -23.74
C LYS A 49 0.96 1.43 -22.63
N PHE A 50 1.12 2.60 -22.04
CA PHE A 50 0.22 3.14 -21.01
C PHE A 50 0.13 4.67 -21.11
N GLY A 51 -0.95 5.23 -20.63
CA GLY A 51 -1.20 6.69 -20.68
C GLY A 51 -1.35 7.32 -19.29
N ARG A 52 -1.45 6.51 -18.23
CA ARG A 52 -1.58 6.94 -16.84
C ARG A 52 -0.73 6.07 -15.94
N ILE A 53 -0.36 6.58 -14.78
CA ILE A 53 0.49 5.88 -13.80
C ILE A 53 -0.15 5.98 -12.42
N THR A 54 -0.19 4.85 -11.69
CA THR A 54 -0.34 4.82 -10.24
C THR A 54 1.00 4.53 -9.63
N LEU A 55 1.41 5.34 -8.67
CA LEU A 55 2.67 5.19 -7.94
C LEU A 55 2.36 5.02 -6.45
N GLY A 56 2.52 3.80 -5.93
CA GLY A 56 2.47 3.49 -4.51
C GLY A 56 3.82 3.75 -3.85
N VAL A 57 3.85 4.57 -2.80
CA VAL A 57 5.08 4.96 -2.09
C VAL A 57 4.89 4.73 -0.60
N PRO A 58 5.87 4.17 0.14
CA PRO A 58 5.79 3.94 1.57
C PRO A 58 6.06 5.25 2.35
N ALA A 59 5.16 6.21 2.20
CA ALA A 59 5.23 7.52 2.83
C ALA A 59 3.83 8.07 3.12
N LEU A 60 3.76 9.09 3.98
CA LEU A 60 2.57 9.92 4.12
C LEU A 60 2.37 10.72 2.82
N ILE A 61 1.19 10.60 2.24
CA ILE A 61 0.84 11.23 0.97
C ILE A 61 -0.22 12.30 1.18
N GLY A 62 0.13 13.53 0.88
CA GLY A 62 -0.77 14.68 0.84
C GLY A 62 -1.31 14.97 -0.57
N PRO A 63 -2.00 16.12 -0.72
CA PRO A 63 -2.57 16.56 -2.00
C PRO A 63 -1.54 16.66 -3.14
N ASP A 64 -0.31 17.07 -2.81
CA ASP A 64 0.76 17.36 -3.77
C ASP A 64 1.80 16.23 -3.86
N GLY A 65 1.58 15.09 -3.20
CA GLY A 65 2.48 13.95 -3.17
C GLY A 65 3.02 13.63 -1.79
N PRO A 66 4.21 13.00 -1.67
CA PRO A 66 4.83 12.69 -0.38
C PRO A 66 5.07 13.93 0.48
N GLU A 67 4.63 13.90 1.74
CA GLU A 67 4.84 14.96 2.74
C GLU A 67 6.09 14.70 3.62
N ALA A 68 6.62 13.47 3.55
CA ALA A 68 7.85 13.09 4.21
C ALA A 68 8.68 12.17 3.31
N GLU A 69 9.99 12.18 3.52
CA GLU A 69 10.89 11.27 2.82
C GLU A 69 10.64 9.83 3.30
N PRO A 70 10.52 8.83 2.40
CA PRO A 70 10.38 7.43 2.79
C PRO A 70 11.62 6.95 3.56
N GLY A 71 11.43 6.41 4.76
CA GLY A 71 12.52 6.08 5.68
C GLY A 71 13.53 5.05 5.18
N ASN A 72 13.18 4.24 4.17
CA ASN A 72 14.03 3.16 3.64
C ASN A 72 14.48 3.41 2.19
N LEU A 73 14.29 4.61 1.67
CA LEU A 73 14.64 5.02 0.31
C LEU A 73 15.58 6.22 0.33
N GLY A 74 16.10 6.59 -0.84
CA GLY A 74 16.85 7.85 -0.99
C GLY A 74 15.95 9.08 -0.83
N ASN A 75 16.55 10.25 -0.80
CA ASN A 75 15.85 11.50 -0.59
C ASN A 75 15.34 12.13 -1.90
N GLY A 76 14.53 13.20 -1.77
CA GLY A 76 14.03 14.01 -2.89
C GLY A 76 12.63 13.63 -3.35
N TRP A 77 11.88 12.88 -2.53
CA TRP A 77 10.49 12.46 -2.83
C TRP A 77 9.50 13.58 -2.56
N VAL A 78 9.77 14.42 -1.56
CA VAL A 78 8.94 15.58 -1.22
C VAL A 78 9.07 16.65 -2.28
N GLY A 79 7.94 17.11 -2.83
CA GLY A 79 7.90 18.16 -3.85
C GLY A 79 8.40 17.76 -5.24
N PHE A 80 8.59 16.47 -5.51
CA PHE A 80 8.99 15.99 -6.83
C PHE A 80 7.81 16.02 -7.81
N ASP A 81 8.02 16.59 -8.99
CA ASP A 81 7.00 16.67 -10.04
C ASP A 81 6.97 15.35 -10.87
N TYR A 82 6.16 14.41 -10.39
CA TYR A 82 6.01 13.10 -11.03
C TYR A 82 5.35 13.20 -12.41
N ASP A 83 4.39 14.10 -12.61
CA ASP A 83 3.70 14.30 -13.90
C ASP A 83 4.68 14.73 -14.97
N ALA A 84 5.49 15.75 -14.67
CA ALA A 84 6.52 16.24 -15.58
C ALA A 84 7.61 15.21 -15.85
N ALA A 85 8.09 14.52 -14.80
CA ALA A 85 9.18 13.56 -14.92
C ALA A 85 8.80 12.31 -15.74
N PHE A 86 7.59 11.79 -15.58
CA PHE A 86 7.09 10.69 -16.39
C PHE A 86 6.49 11.12 -17.73
N GLY A 87 6.23 12.41 -17.95
CA GLY A 87 5.50 12.93 -19.09
C GLY A 87 4.07 12.37 -19.20
N LYS A 88 3.46 11.99 -18.09
CA LYS A 88 2.15 11.36 -17.98
C LYS A 88 1.49 11.74 -16.67
N ARG A 89 0.16 11.66 -16.63
CA ARG A 89 -0.57 11.88 -15.39
C ARG A 89 -0.30 10.75 -14.38
N VAL A 90 0.17 11.11 -13.19
CA VAL A 90 0.49 10.21 -12.10
C VAL A 90 -0.47 10.43 -10.92
N ARG A 91 -0.94 9.34 -10.33
CA ARG A 91 -1.59 9.34 -9.01
C ARG A 91 -0.63 8.73 -8.02
N VAL A 92 -0.10 9.54 -7.12
CA VAL A 92 0.73 9.06 -6.01
C VAL A 92 -0.18 8.70 -4.84
N VAL A 93 0.04 7.53 -4.26
CA VAL A 93 -0.74 7.02 -3.12
C VAL A 93 0.20 6.30 -2.14
N ASN A 94 -0.24 6.15 -0.89
CA ASN A 94 0.45 5.30 0.06
C ASN A 94 0.38 3.82 -0.38
N ASP A 95 1.47 3.08 -0.27
CA ASP A 95 1.58 1.68 -0.73
C ASP A 95 0.61 0.73 -0.02
N ALA A 96 0.41 0.89 1.30
CA ALA A 96 -0.56 0.10 2.06
C ALA A 96 -2.00 0.44 1.65
N ALA A 97 -2.31 1.72 1.40
CA ALA A 97 -3.62 2.14 0.90
C ALA A 97 -3.90 1.58 -0.50
N MET A 98 -2.89 1.50 -1.37
CA MET A 98 -3.01 0.88 -2.68
C MET A 98 -3.30 -0.63 -2.58
N GLN A 99 -2.58 -1.33 -1.72
CA GLN A 99 -2.83 -2.76 -1.45
C GLN A 99 -4.22 -2.98 -0.83
N ALA A 100 -4.60 -2.15 0.14
CA ALA A 100 -5.92 -2.20 0.76
C ALA A 100 -7.04 -2.07 -0.26
N LEU A 101 -6.93 -1.10 -1.16
CA LEU A 101 -7.92 -0.90 -2.21
C LEU A 101 -8.06 -2.13 -3.12
N GLY A 102 -6.97 -2.80 -3.44
CA GLY A 102 -6.99 -4.03 -4.25
C GLY A 102 -7.64 -5.20 -3.55
N ALA A 103 -7.40 -5.33 -2.26
CA ALA A 103 -7.94 -6.39 -1.42
C ALA A 103 -9.40 -6.17 -1.01
N TYR A 104 -9.98 -4.98 -1.23
CA TYR A 104 -11.31 -4.63 -0.74
C TYR A 104 -12.44 -5.40 -1.44
N ASP A 105 -13.38 -5.92 -0.65
CA ASP A 105 -14.52 -6.73 -1.09
C ASP A 105 -15.83 -6.31 -0.37
N GLY A 106 -16.02 -5.01 -0.17
CA GLY A 106 -17.21 -4.45 0.48
C GLY A 106 -17.09 -4.32 2.01
N GLY A 107 -18.06 -3.67 2.64
CA GLY A 107 -18.09 -3.47 4.09
C GLY A 107 -17.01 -2.50 4.61
N ARG A 108 -16.72 -2.59 5.91
CA ARG A 108 -15.66 -1.84 6.57
C ARG A 108 -14.44 -2.72 6.76
N MET A 109 -13.46 -2.56 5.90
CA MET A 109 -12.23 -3.36 5.90
C MET A 109 -11.07 -2.60 6.51
N LEU A 110 -10.37 -3.21 7.47
CA LEU A 110 -9.07 -2.73 7.93
C LEU A 110 -7.96 -3.57 7.29
N PHE A 111 -7.06 -2.92 6.57
CA PHE A 111 -5.86 -3.55 6.02
C PHE A 111 -4.69 -3.36 6.97
N LEU A 112 -3.94 -4.43 7.20
CA LEU A 112 -2.71 -4.44 8.02
C LEU A 112 -1.59 -5.12 7.23
N GLY A 113 -0.60 -4.33 6.81
CA GLY A 113 0.55 -4.81 6.05
C GLY A 113 1.73 -5.18 6.95
N LEU A 114 1.97 -6.46 7.15
CA LEU A 114 3.08 -6.99 7.96
C LEU A 114 4.36 -7.08 7.10
N GLY A 115 5.10 -5.98 7.06
CA GLY A 115 6.36 -5.83 6.31
C GLY A 115 7.53 -5.44 7.20
N THR A 116 8.32 -4.46 6.78
CA THR A 116 9.38 -3.84 7.61
C THR A 116 8.78 -3.28 8.90
N GLY A 117 7.63 -2.61 8.79
CA GLY A 117 6.81 -2.14 9.91
C GLY A 117 5.38 -2.68 9.82
N LEU A 118 4.40 -1.83 10.16
CA LEU A 118 2.97 -2.10 10.09
C LEU A 118 2.29 -1.03 9.23
N GLY A 119 2.14 -1.29 7.93
CA GLY A 119 1.32 -0.47 7.06
C GLY A 119 -0.16 -0.65 7.36
N SER A 120 -0.97 0.38 7.20
CA SER A 120 -2.40 0.29 7.51
C SER A 120 -3.28 1.23 6.70
N ALA A 121 -4.48 0.79 6.40
CA ALA A 121 -5.51 1.59 5.76
C ALA A 121 -6.90 1.08 6.11
N LEU A 122 -7.86 1.99 6.24
CA LEU A 122 -9.28 1.67 6.35
C LEU A 122 -9.95 1.88 5.00
N VAL A 123 -10.77 0.93 4.58
CA VAL A 123 -11.55 1.04 3.33
C VAL A 123 -13.02 0.80 3.63
N THR A 124 -13.86 1.73 3.22
CA THR A 124 -15.33 1.62 3.30
C THR A 124 -15.98 2.56 2.28
N ASP A 125 -17.11 2.15 1.70
CA ASP A 125 -17.93 2.99 0.82
C ASP A 125 -17.12 3.76 -0.24
N GLN A 126 -16.17 3.09 -0.88
CA GLN A 126 -15.27 3.65 -1.90
C GLN A 126 -14.32 4.75 -1.42
N VAL A 127 -14.18 4.87 -0.10
CA VAL A 127 -13.20 5.75 0.54
C VAL A 127 -12.07 4.92 1.08
N VAL A 128 -10.85 5.27 0.73
CA VAL A 128 -9.62 4.70 1.31
C VAL A 128 -9.00 5.75 2.21
N VAL A 129 -8.81 5.39 3.46
CA VAL A 129 -8.16 6.24 4.48
C VAL A 129 -6.83 5.60 4.85
N PRO A 130 -5.69 6.13 4.37
CA PRO A 130 -4.38 5.72 4.84
C PRO A 130 -4.26 5.98 6.34
N LEU A 131 -3.64 5.07 7.08
CA LEU A 131 -3.48 5.16 8.52
C LEU A 131 -2.03 4.84 8.91
N GLU A 132 -1.56 5.45 10.00
CA GLU A 132 -0.25 5.19 10.60
C GLU A 132 -0.40 4.47 11.95
N LEU A 133 -1.17 3.35 11.95
CA LEU A 133 -1.42 2.59 13.17
C LEU A 133 -0.17 1.94 13.74
N GLY A 134 0.86 1.76 12.92
CA GLY A 134 2.17 1.30 13.35
C GLY A 134 2.83 2.21 14.39
N SER A 135 2.53 3.50 14.40
CA SER A 135 3.05 4.48 15.35
C SER A 135 2.41 4.41 16.74
N LEU A 136 1.25 3.71 16.86
CA LEU A 136 0.59 3.54 18.14
C LEU A 136 1.45 2.71 19.11
N PRO A 137 1.42 3.02 20.42
CA PRO A 137 2.17 2.26 21.41
C PRO A 137 1.63 0.83 21.53
N PHE A 138 2.51 -0.17 21.43
CA PHE A 138 2.23 -1.55 21.82
C PHE A 138 2.49 -1.75 23.32
N SER A 139 3.54 -1.13 23.82
CA SER A 139 3.94 -1.07 25.22
C SER A 139 4.45 0.33 25.58
N ARG A 140 5.09 0.48 26.74
CA ARG A 140 5.78 1.73 27.11
C ARG A 140 7.07 1.97 26.32
N GLU A 141 7.64 0.91 25.74
CA GLU A 141 8.98 0.91 25.13
C GLU A 141 8.93 0.65 23.63
N GLU A 142 7.82 0.12 23.10
CA GLU A 142 7.69 -0.29 21.71
C GLU A 142 6.38 0.22 21.08
N THR A 143 6.47 0.62 19.84
CA THR A 143 5.31 0.86 18.95
C THR A 143 4.78 -0.45 18.37
N MET A 144 3.57 -0.42 17.79
CA MET A 144 3.04 -1.58 17.08
C MET A 144 3.93 -1.98 15.90
N ALA A 145 4.48 -1.02 15.14
CA ALA A 145 5.38 -1.31 14.02
C ALA A 145 6.67 -2.00 14.44
N GLU A 146 7.29 -1.55 15.53
CA GLU A 146 8.49 -2.18 16.09
C GLU A 146 8.21 -3.61 16.55
N ARG A 147 7.05 -3.84 17.18
CA ARG A 147 6.68 -5.13 17.75
C ARG A 147 6.28 -6.17 16.70
N VAL A 148 5.47 -5.80 15.69
CA VAL A 148 4.92 -6.74 14.71
C VAL A 148 5.53 -6.64 13.32
N GLY A 149 6.47 -5.72 13.11
CA GLY A 149 7.27 -5.64 11.89
C GLY A 149 8.36 -6.69 11.83
N ALA A 150 9.15 -6.67 10.76
CA ALA A 150 10.23 -7.62 10.52
C ALA A 150 11.28 -7.65 11.65
N ASN A 151 11.61 -6.48 12.22
CA ASN A 151 12.54 -6.38 13.35
C ASN A 151 12.00 -7.07 14.61
N GLY A 152 10.72 -6.88 14.92
CA GLY A 152 10.05 -7.54 16.03
C GLY A 152 10.03 -9.07 15.88
N LEU A 153 9.79 -9.56 14.66
CA LEU A 153 9.87 -10.99 14.34
C LEU A 153 11.27 -11.55 14.61
N GLN A 154 12.32 -10.83 14.19
CA GLN A 154 13.70 -11.24 14.41
C GLN A 154 14.08 -11.21 15.90
N LEU A 155 13.63 -10.21 16.63
CA LEU A 155 14.00 -10.00 18.03
C LEU A 155 13.28 -10.95 18.99
N HIS A 156 12.00 -11.20 18.79
CA HIS A 156 11.15 -11.95 19.72
C HIS A 156 10.90 -13.40 19.30
N GLY A 157 11.24 -13.77 18.08
CA GLY A 157 10.95 -15.09 17.51
C GLY A 157 9.49 -15.23 17.06
N GLU A 158 9.21 -16.29 16.29
CA GLU A 158 7.95 -16.43 15.57
C GLU A 158 6.73 -16.60 16.48
N ASP A 159 6.82 -17.40 17.52
CA ASP A 159 5.70 -17.68 18.43
C ASP A 159 5.24 -16.43 19.18
N GLU A 160 6.17 -15.69 19.77
CA GLU A 160 5.88 -14.45 20.49
C GLU A 160 5.42 -13.34 19.54
N TRP A 161 6.01 -13.28 18.37
CA TRP A 161 5.60 -12.36 17.32
C TRP A 161 4.16 -12.63 16.86
N GLN A 162 3.79 -13.88 16.58
CA GLN A 162 2.43 -14.26 16.22
C GLN A 162 1.42 -13.90 17.31
N HIS A 163 1.79 -14.13 18.59
CA HIS A 163 0.96 -13.73 19.73
C HIS A 163 0.71 -12.21 19.74
N SER A 164 1.77 -11.44 19.50
CA SER A 164 1.70 -9.98 19.42
C SER A 164 0.85 -9.51 18.23
N VAL A 165 1.00 -10.12 17.07
CA VAL A 165 0.16 -9.83 15.88
C VAL A 165 -1.32 -10.09 16.18
N ARG A 166 -1.66 -11.22 16.79
CA ARG A 166 -3.06 -11.52 17.17
C ARG A 166 -3.63 -10.52 18.18
N ARG A 167 -2.79 -10.03 19.11
CA ARG A 167 -3.18 -8.96 20.04
C ARG A 167 -3.48 -7.67 19.30
N VAL A 168 -2.60 -7.24 18.39
CA VAL A 168 -2.79 -6.03 17.57
C VAL A 168 -4.06 -6.14 16.72
N ILE A 169 -4.26 -7.25 16.03
CA ILE A 169 -5.47 -7.52 15.25
C ILE A 169 -6.73 -7.31 16.09
N ARG A 170 -6.82 -7.97 17.25
CA ARG A 170 -8.00 -7.88 18.12
C ARG A 170 -8.28 -6.46 18.59
N VAL A 171 -7.25 -5.73 19.02
CA VAL A 171 -7.39 -4.35 19.50
C VAL A 171 -7.84 -3.43 18.35
N LEU A 172 -7.22 -3.51 17.20
CA LEU A 172 -7.53 -2.65 16.07
C LEU A 172 -8.88 -3.00 15.43
N GLN A 173 -9.24 -4.28 15.34
CA GLN A 173 -10.56 -4.69 14.84
C GLN A 173 -11.68 -4.09 15.68
N ALA A 174 -11.55 -4.16 17.01
CA ALA A 174 -12.52 -3.59 17.92
C ALA A 174 -12.55 -2.05 17.88
N ALA A 175 -11.38 -1.41 17.81
CA ALA A 175 -11.29 0.06 17.80
C ALA A 175 -11.87 0.70 16.53
N PHE A 176 -11.74 0.03 15.38
CA PHE A 176 -12.25 0.49 14.09
C PHE A 176 -13.61 -0.09 13.72
N GLU A 177 -14.18 -0.98 14.57
CA GLU A 177 -15.41 -1.72 14.28
C GLU A 177 -15.36 -2.37 12.88
N ALA A 178 -14.18 -2.91 12.52
CA ALA A 178 -13.97 -3.49 11.20
C ALA A 178 -14.76 -4.80 11.06
N ASP A 179 -15.49 -4.94 9.96
CA ASP A 179 -16.23 -6.15 9.64
C ASP A 179 -15.25 -7.31 9.40
N TYR A 180 -14.10 -6.99 8.82
CA TYR A 180 -12.99 -7.94 8.62
C TYR A 180 -11.65 -7.22 8.48
N ILE A 181 -10.57 -8.01 8.66
CA ILE A 181 -9.20 -7.57 8.46
C ILE A 181 -8.56 -8.31 7.29
N VAL A 182 -7.78 -7.60 6.48
CA VAL A 182 -6.89 -8.21 5.49
C VAL A 182 -5.45 -8.04 5.93
N LEU A 183 -4.72 -9.14 6.04
CA LEU A 183 -3.29 -9.14 6.29
C LEU A 183 -2.53 -9.17 4.97
N GLY A 184 -1.76 -8.13 4.71
CA GLY A 184 -0.80 -8.05 3.61
C GLY A 184 0.64 -8.04 4.09
N GLY A 185 1.57 -7.78 3.15
CA GLY A 185 3.00 -7.76 3.44
C GLY A 185 3.64 -9.15 3.50
N GLY A 186 4.97 -9.17 3.42
CA GLY A 186 5.73 -10.42 3.28
C GLY A 186 5.65 -11.39 4.46
N ASN A 187 5.25 -10.91 5.65
CA ASN A 187 5.13 -11.73 6.84
C ASN A 187 3.69 -12.23 7.12
N ALA A 188 2.71 -11.85 6.30
CA ALA A 188 1.31 -12.26 6.49
C ALA A 188 1.11 -13.78 6.49
N GLU A 189 1.88 -14.50 5.67
CA GLU A 189 1.86 -15.96 5.57
C GLU A 189 2.22 -16.67 6.88
N ARG A 190 2.99 -16.01 7.76
CA ARG A 190 3.45 -16.56 9.04
C ARG A 190 2.38 -16.57 10.13
N VAL A 191 1.30 -15.82 9.95
CA VAL A 191 0.20 -15.79 10.92
C VAL A 191 -0.71 -16.99 10.69
N ASP A 192 -0.51 -18.05 11.49
CA ASP A 192 -1.27 -19.31 11.38
C ASP A 192 -1.59 -19.89 12.76
N PRO A 193 -2.84 -20.30 13.06
CA PRO A 193 -4.04 -20.07 12.26
C PRO A 193 -4.44 -18.58 12.24
N LEU A 194 -5.17 -18.19 11.20
CA LEU A 194 -5.76 -16.83 11.15
C LEU A 194 -6.87 -16.70 12.20
N PRO A 195 -6.99 -15.53 12.87
CA PRO A 195 -8.16 -15.22 13.70
C PRO A 195 -9.46 -15.15 12.88
N ASP A 196 -10.60 -15.22 13.56
CA ASP A 196 -11.91 -15.03 12.95
C ASP A 196 -12.01 -13.65 12.28
N HIS A 197 -12.70 -13.59 11.14
CA HIS A 197 -12.86 -12.38 10.32
C HIS A 197 -11.53 -11.79 9.81
N VAL A 198 -10.48 -12.60 9.75
CA VAL A 198 -9.18 -12.22 9.17
C VAL A 198 -8.90 -13.09 7.96
N ARG A 199 -8.47 -12.48 6.87
CA ARG A 199 -7.97 -13.19 5.68
C ARG A 199 -6.63 -12.66 5.22
N ARG A 200 -5.90 -13.43 4.43
CA ARG A 200 -4.69 -12.95 3.77
C ARG A 200 -5.06 -12.21 2.49
N GLY A 201 -4.35 -11.13 2.22
CA GLY A 201 -4.34 -10.46 0.93
C GLY A 201 -3.52 -11.24 -0.09
N GLY A 202 -3.69 -10.86 -1.35
CA GLY A 202 -2.95 -11.44 -2.48
C GLY A 202 -1.72 -10.62 -2.87
N ASN A 203 -0.77 -11.28 -3.54
CA ASN A 203 0.39 -10.61 -4.13
C ASN A 203 0.02 -9.65 -5.28
N GLU A 204 -1.22 -9.73 -5.77
CA GLU A 204 -1.74 -8.91 -6.85
C GLU A 204 -2.52 -7.69 -6.36
N ASP A 205 -2.79 -7.60 -5.05
CA ASP A 205 -3.66 -6.55 -4.49
C ASP A 205 -3.12 -5.13 -4.77
N ALA A 206 -1.80 -4.93 -4.70
CA ALA A 206 -1.20 -3.65 -5.03
C ALA A 206 -1.53 -3.21 -6.46
N PHE A 207 -1.47 -4.14 -7.43
CA PHE A 207 -1.78 -3.85 -8.82
C PHE A 207 -3.27 -3.65 -9.03
N ALA A 208 -4.11 -4.52 -8.46
CA ALA A 208 -5.56 -4.39 -8.53
C ALA A 208 -6.01 -3.03 -7.96
N GLY A 209 -5.48 -2.61 -6.81
CA GLY A 209 -5.76 -1.31 -6.21
C GLY A 209 -5.28 -0.15 -7.07
N GLY A 210 -4.07 -0.24 -7.61
CA GLY A 210 -3.53 0.76 -8.50
C GLY A 210 -4.34 0.94 -9.78
N PHE A 211 -4.90 -0.13 -10.35
CA PHE A 211 -5.82 -0.05 -11.48
C PHE A 211 -7.18 0.55 -11.08
N ARG A 212 -7.75 0.11 -9.96
CA ARG A 212 -9.03 0.62 -9.42
C ARG A 212 -9.06 2.14 -9.22
N LEU A 213 -7.93 2.75 -8.90
CA LEU A 213 -7.84 4.22 -8.76
C LEU A 213 -8.22 5.00 -10.03
N TRP A 214 -8.22 4.35 -11.19
CA TRP A 214 -8.57 4.96 -12.47
C TRP A 214 -9.92 4.49 -13.02
N GLU A 215 -10.62 3.61 -12.31
CA GLU A 215 -11.96 3.19 -12.67
C GLU A 215 -12.95 4.31 -12.40
N GLU A 216 -13.79 4.63 -13.40
CA GLU A 216 -14.95 5.47 -13.24
C GLU A 216 -16.12 4.55 -12.89
N GLN A 217 -16.74 4.77 -11.74
CA GLN A 217 -17.95 4.01 -11.42
C GLN A 217 -19.12 4.54 -12.21
N VAL A 218 -19.79 3.64 -12.91
CA VAL A 218 -21.11 3.89 -13.51
C VAL A 218 -22.14 3.68 -12.41
N ILE A 219 -22.66 4.77 -11.84
CA ILE A 219 -23.80 4.70 -10.92
C ILE A 219 -25.08 4.67 -11.76
N PRO A 220 -26.04 3.78 -11.45
CA PRO A 220 -27.33 3.79 -12.12
C PRO A 220 -28.07 5.09 -11.87
N HIS A 221 -28.68 5.62 -12.93
CA HIS A 221 -29.59 6.78 -13.05
C HIS A 221 -29.92 7.58 -11.78
N ASP A 222 -29.74 8.90 -11.86
CA ASP A 222 -30.19 9.98 -10.97
C ASP A 222 -29.29 10.44 -9.83
N THR A 223 -28.10 9.91 -9.67
CA THR A 223 -27.08 10.50 -8.79
C THR A 223 -25.90 10.97 -9.64
N PRO A 224 -25.37 12.19 -9.44
CA PRO A 224 -24.15 12.59 -10.16
C PRO A 224 -23.07 11.54 -9.92
N PRO A 225 -22.27 11.17 -10.93
CA PRO A 225 -21.24 10.16 -10.77
C PRO A 225 -20.35 10.58 -9.62
N SER A 226 -20.42 9.83 -8.52
CA SER A 226 -19.41 9.99 -7.47
C SER A 226 -18.09 9.69 -8.14
N ALA A 227 -17.13 10.59 -7.95
CA ALA A 227 -15.79 10.38 -8.44
C ALA A 227 -15.34 8.96 -8.10
N ALA A 228 -14.54 8.38 -9.01
CA ALA A 228 -13.72 7.21 -8.75
C ALA A 228 -13.20 7.19 -7.30
N TRP A 229 -12.86 6.04 -6.79
CA TRP A 229 -12.31 5.82 -5.45
C TRP A 229 -11.62 7.06 -4.87
N ARG A 230 -12.06 7.50 -3.72
CA ARG A 230 -11.49 8.65 -3.02
C ARG A 230 -10.49 8.15 -2.00
N VAL A 231 -9.22 8.46 -2.21
CA VAL A 231 -8.19 8.36 -1.18
C VAL A 231 -8.23 9.64 -0.37
N VAL A 232 -8.42 9.54 0.94
CA VAL A 232 -8.33 10.67 1.87
C VAL A 232 -6.85 11.04 1.99
N ARG A 233 -6.55 12.32 1.87
CA ARG A 233 -5.19 12.86 1.91
C ARG A 233 -5.10 13.91 2.99
#